data_316cd412baf213c2e758f330ddd0e399
#
_entry.id   316cd412baf213c2e758f330ddd0e399
#
_cell.length_a   1.000
_cell.length_b   1.000
_cell.length_c   1.000
_cell.angle_alpha   90.00
_cell.angle_beta   90.00
_cell.angle_gamma   90.00
#
_symmetry.space_group_name_H-M   'P 1'
#
loop_
_entity.id
_entity.type
_entity.pdbx_description
1 polymer ?
#
loop_
_entity_poly.entity_id
_entity_poly.type
_entity_poly.pdbx_seq_one_letter_code
_entity_poly.pdbx_strand_id
1 'polypeptide(L)'
;MGETTVLLHTCCAPCSSAIIEALLHSGITPVIYYCNPNIYPFEEYEIRKRECTRYAQSLGLEIVDADYDHDSWLDQMTGLENEPERGGRCLKCFKMRLLRTAQYARERGIKVITTTLASSRWKSLDQINEAGRWACYNLDGTSDLDAGENIPGTSTILPQNEVIWWEQNWRKGGLQERRLQIIKEYDFYNPLYCGCEFRLR
;
A
#
# COMPACT_ATOMS: atom_id res chain seq x y z
N MET A 1 -0.91 -25.15 -13.81
CA MET A 1 -0.09 -23.96 -13.51
C MET A 1 -0.66 -23.40 -12.21
N GLY A 2 0.16 -23.27 -11.15
CA GLY A 2 -0.32 -22.71 -9.88
C GLY A 2 -0.74 -21.26 -10.07
N GLU A 3 -1.82 -20.86 -9.41
CA GLU A 3 -2.32 -19.49 -9.41
C GLU A 3 -1.27 -18.56 -8.79
N THR A 4 -0.87 -17.51 -9.51
CA THR A 4 0.11 -16.56 -9.01
C THR A 4 -0.60 -15.57 -8.10
N THR A 5 -0.30 -15.64 -6.80
CA THR A 5 -0.89 -14.75 -5.79
C THR A 5 0.05 -13.59 -5.46
N VAL A 6 -0.49 -12.39 -5.35
CA VAL A 6 0.22 -11.18 -4.87
C VAL A 6 -0.56 -10.54 -3.72
N LEU A 7 0.14 -10.05 -2.69
CA LEU A 7 -0.49 -9.23 -1.66
C LEU A 7 -0.47 -7.77 -2.12
N LEU A 8 -1.66 -7.22 -2.35
CA LEU A 8 -1.84 -5.84 -2.82
C LEU A 8 -2.22 -4.93 -1.66
N HIS A 9 -1.25 -4.18 -1.14
CA HIS A 9 -1.54 -3.11 -0.19
C HIS A 9 -2.42 -2.03 -0.84
N THR A 10 -3.58 -1.75 -0.24
CA THR A 10 -4.63 -0.93 -0.83
C THR A 10 -5.02 0.22 0.09
N CYS A 11 -5.12 1.43 -0.46
CA CYS A 11 -5.48 2.63 0.31
C CYS A 11 -6.95 3.07 0.12
N CYS A 12 -7.57 2.77 -1.00
CA CYS A 12 -8.97 3.07 -1.31
C CYS A 12 -9.41 2.34 -2.59
N ALA A 13 -10.71 2.12 -2.77
CA ALA A 13 -11.24 1.47 -3.95
C ALA A 13 -10.89 2.18 -5.27
N PRO A 14 -11.02 3.52 -5.40
CA PRO A 14 -10.62 4.22 -6.60
C PRO A 14 -9.16 4.01 -7.00
N CYS A 15 -8.26 3.87 -6.02
CA CYS A 15 -6.83 3.69 -6.32
C CYS A 15 -6.49 2.26 -6.75
N SER A 16 -7.28 1.27 -6.32
CA SER A 16 -7.01 -0.15 -6.51
C SER A 16 -7.75 -0.77 -7.69
N SER A 17 -8.91 -0.25 -8.06
CA SER A 17 -9.85 -0.92 -8.97
C SER A 17 -9.24 -1.29 -10.32
N ALA A 18 -8.66 -0.34 -11.04
CA ALA A 18 -8.04 -0.63 -12.34
C ALA A 18 -6.80 -1.54 -12.22
N ILE A 19 -6.08 -1.46 -11.10
CA ILE A 19 -4.93 -2.33 -10.83
C ILE A 19 -5.41 -3.77 -10.62
N ILE A 20 -6.47 -3.97 -9.83
CA ILE A 20 -7.07 -5.28 -9.59
C ILE A 20 -7.53 -5.90 -10.90
N GLU A 21 -8.25 -5.15 -11.74
CA GLU A 21 -8.65 -5.65 -13.07
C GLU A 21 -7.44 -6.06 -13.92
N ALA A 22 -6.40 -5.24 -13.96
CA ALA A 22 -5.19 -5.53 -14.74
C ALA A 22 -4.47 -6.79 -14.24
N LEU A 23 -4.39 -6.99 -12.92
CA LEU A 23 -3.83 -8.20 -12.32
C LEU A 23 -4.63 -9.44 -12.72
N LEU A 24 -5.96 -9.39 -12.55
CA LEU A 24 -6.84 -10.49 -12.90
C LEU A 24 -6.77 -10.84 -14.40
N HIS A 25 -6.75 -9.85 -15.29
CA HIS A 25 -6.55 -10.06 -16.72
C HIS A 25 -5.18 -10.71 -17.05
N SER A 26 -4.19 -10.50 -16.20
CA SER A 26 -2.87 -11.11 -16.34
C SER A 26 -2.76 -12.49 -15.67
N GLY A 27 -3.86 -13.06 -15.16
CA GLY A 27 -3.87 -14.34 -14.47
C GLY A 27 -3.23 -14.28 -13.06
N ILE A 28 -3.18 -13.09 -12.45
CA ILE A 28 -2.66 -12.89 -11.11
C ILE A 28 -3.84 -12.59 -10.18
N THR A 29 -4.01 -13.38 -9.12
CA THR A 29 -5.06 -13.18 -8.13
C THR A 29 -4.53 -12.39 -6.94
N PRO A 30 -4.95 -11.12 -6.75
CA PRO A 30 -4.52 -10.34 -5.60
C PRO A 30 -5.30 -10.73 -4.34
N VAL A 31 -4.59 -10.87 -3.22
CA VAL A 31 -5.15 -10.73 -1.87
C VAL A 31 -5.07 -9.25 -1.51
N ILE A 32 -6.20 -8.65 -1.17
CA ILE A 32 -6.27 -7.23 -0.86
C ILE A 32 -5.91 -7.02 0.61
N TYR A 33 -4.92 -6.18 0.88
CA TYR A 33 -4.50 -5.84 2.24
C TYR A 33 -4.77 -4.37 2.53
N TYR A 34 -5.77 -4.10 3.37
CA TYR A 34 -6.17 -2.74 3.74
C TYR A 34 -5.47 -2.34 5.04
N CYS A 35 -4.33 -1.64 4.92
CA CYS A 35 -3.50 -1.17 6.05
C CYS A 35 -3.27 0.34 5.94
N ASN A 36 -4.09 1.12 6.63
CA ASN A 36 -4.12 2.58 6.48
C ASN A 36 -4.27 3.32 7.82
N PRO A 37 -3.35 3.16 8.78
CA PRO A 37 -3.43 3.83 10.07
C PRO A 37 -3.33 5.36 9.98
N ASN A 38 -2.85 5.88 8.85
CA ASN A 38 -2.70 7.30 8.57
C ASN A 38 -4.02 8.01 8.24
N ILE A 39 -5.10 7.28 7.98
CA ILE A 39 -6.37 7.92 7.56
C ILE A 39 -7.09 8.46 8.76
N TYR A 40 -7.40 9.75 8.71
CA TYR A 40 -8.12 10.49 9.73
C TYR A 40 -9.15 11.43 9.07
N PRO A 41 -10.33 11.64 9.67
CA PRO A 41 -10.82 10.99 10.89
C PRO A 41 -11.21 9.52 10.68
N PHE A 42 -11.57 8.83 11.76
CA PHE A 42 -11.94 7.41 11.72
C PHE A 42 -13.08 7.11 10.75
N GLU A 43 -14.04 8.02 10.63
CA GLU A 43 -15.15 7.90 9.68
C GLU A 43 -14.66 7.84 8.23
N GLU A 44 -13.62 8.58 7.89
CA GLU A 44 -13.00 8.55 6.57
C GLU A 44 -12.30 7.20 6.31
N TYR A 45 -11.63 6.64 7.35
CA TYR A 45 -11.07 5.30 7.29
C TYR A 45 -12.15 4.26 6.99
N GLU A 46 -13.27 4.30 7.72
CA GLU A 46 -14.37 3.35 7.58
C GLU A 46 -15.08 3.48 6.21
N ILE A 47 -15.27 4.67 5.69
CA ILE A 47 -15.83 4.88 4.35
C ILE A 47 -14.95 4.20 3.30
N ARG A 48 -13.64 4.46 3.33
CA ARG A 48 -12.71 3.88 2.35
C ARG A 48 -12.59 2.37 2.49
N LYS A 49 -12.58 1.85 3.70
CA LYS A 49 -12.56 0.42 3.99
C LYS A 49 -13.78 -0.28 3.41
N ARG A 50 -14.97 0.25 3.70
CA ARG A 50 -16.23 -0.28 3.19
C ARG A 50 -16.25 -0.36 1.67
N GLU A 51 -15.79 0.68 0.98
CA GLU A 51 -15.71 0.69 -0.48
C GLU A 51 -14.72 -0.34 -1.02
N CYS A 52 -13.54 -0.48 -0.39
CA CYS A 52 -12.58 -1.53 -0.76
C CYS A 52 -13.17 -2.93 -0.57
N THR A 53 -13.84 -3.16 0.57
CA THR A 53 -14.47 -4.44 0.91
C THR A 53 -15.59 -4.77 -0.09
N ARG A 54 -16.47 -3.82 -0.38
CA ARG A 54 -17.55 -3.99 -1.35
C ARG A 54 -17.02 -4.37 -2.73
N TYR A 55 -15.97 -3.71 -3.18
CA TYR A 55 -15.37 -3.99 -4.49
C TYR A 55 -14.67 -5.35 -4.52
N ALA A 56 -13.84 -5.67 -3.55
CA ALA A 56 -13.17 -6.95 -3.45
C ALA A 56 -14.18 -8.11 -3.44
N GLN A 57 -15.22 -8.02 -2.63
CA GLN A 57 -16.29 -9.02 -2.54
C GLN A 57 -17.05 -9.18 -3.86
N SER A 58 -17.31 -8.09 -4.58
CA SER A 58 -17.99 -8.17 -5.89
C SER A 58 -17.18 -8.93 -6.94
N LEU A 59 -15.86 -9.04 -6.75
CA LEU A 59 -14.94 -9.80 -7.61
C LEU A 59 -14.57 -11.17 -7.04
N GLY A 60 -15.12 -11.56 -5.89
CA GLY A 60 -14.78 -12.82 -5.22
C GLY A 60 -13.37 -12.87 -4.64
N LEU A 61 -12.76 -11.70 -4.36
CA LEU A 61 -11.39 -11.59 -3.85
C LEU A 61 -11.35 -11.56 -2.33
N GLU A 62 -10.30 -12.16 -1.76
CA GLU A 62 -9.99 -12.03 -0.34
C GLU A 62 -9.56 -10.58 -0.04
N ILE A 63 -10.13 -10.02 1.02
CA ILE A 63 -9.71 -8.76 1.59
C ILE A 63 -9.42 -8.92 3.08
N VAL A 64 -8.29 -8.42 3.51
CA VAL A 64 -7.82 -8.44 4.90
C VAL A 64 -7.79 -7.00 5.41
N ASP A 65 -8.51 -6.76 6.49
CA ASP A 65 -8.48 -5.50 7.23
C ASP A 65 -7.38 -5.60 8.30
N ALA A 66 -6.30 -4.83 8.12
CA ALA A 66 -5.33 -4.65 9.17
C ALA A 66 -5.89 -3.71 10.24
N ASP A 67 -5.60 -3.96 11.50
CA ASP A 67 -6.07 -3.15 12.61
C ASP A 67 -5.78 -1.65 12.39
N TYR A 68 -6.77 -0.83 12.69
CA TYR A 68 -6.64 0.61 12.66
C TYR A 68 -5.91 1.08 13.93
N ASP A 69 -4.61 1.24 13.80
CA ASP A 69 -3.71 1.68 14.87
C ASP A 69 -3.20 3.10 14.57
N HIS A 70 -4.11 4.07 14.65
CA HIS A 70 -3.83 5.46 14.33
C HIS A 70 -2.91 6.11 15.38
N ASP A 71 -3.09 5.75 16.64
CA ASP A 71 -2.29 6.30 17.74
C ASP A 71 -0.82 5.92 17.60
N SER A 72 -0.51 4.64 17.33
CA SER A 72 0.87 4.23 17.03
C SER A 72 1.43 4.89 15.77
N TRP A 73 0.60 5.12 14.76
CA TRP A 73 1.04 5.86 13.57
C TRP A 73 1.37 7.31 13.93
N LEU A 74 0.54 7.96 14.74
CA LEU A 74 0.72 9.35 15.18
C LEU A 74 2.00 9.50 16.00
N ASP A 75 2.24 8.60 16.94
CA ASP A 75 3.47 8.56 17.75
C ASP A 75 4.72 8.47 16.86
N GLN A 76 4.67 7.63 15.81
CA GLN A 76 5.77 7.51 14.84
C GLN A 76 5.98 8.78 14.00
N MET A 77 4.96 9.62 13.84
CA MET A 77 5.06 10.88 13.10
C MET A 77 5.49 12.07 13.95
N THR A 78 5.73 11.87 15.24
CA THR A 78 6.18 12.93 16.16
C THR A 78 7.45 13.61 15.64
N GLY A 79 7.42 14.95 15.60
CA GLY A 79 8.51 15.78 15.05
C GLY A 79 8.47 15.96 13.53
N LEU A 80 7.56 15.29 12.82
CA LEU A 80 7.40 15.37 11.36
C LEU A 80 6.08 16.05 10.94
N GLU A 81 5.34 16.63 11.88
CA GLU A 81 4.00 17.20 11.68
C GLU A 81 4.00 18.29 10.60
N ASN A 82 5.07 19.07 10.56
CA ASN A 82 5.22 20.21 9.64
C ASN A 82 5.93 19.85 8.33
N GLU A 83 6.33 18.59 8.15
CA GLU A 83 6.94 18.14 6.93
C GLU A 83 5.98 18.29 5.73
N PRO A 84 6.48 18.73 4.56
CA PRO A 84 5.64 18.82 3.36
C PRO A 84 5.18 17.44 2.87
N GLU A 85 4.22 17.42 1.96
CA GLU A 85 3.95 16.22 1.18
C GLU A 85 5.21 15.80 0.42
N ARG A 86 5.45 14.49 0.36
CA ARG A 86 6.66 13.85 -0.17
C ARG A 86 7.94 14.14 0.65
N GLY A 87 7.81 14.69 1.86
CA GLY A 87 8.89 14.81 2.82
C GLY A 87 9.11 13.53 3.63
N GLY A 88 9.92 13.63 4.70
CA GLY A 88 10.28 12.50 5.58
C GLY A 88 9.07 11.81 6.20
N ARG A 89 8.03 12.59 6.59
CA ARG A 89 6.78 12.03 7.11
C ARG A 89 6.14 11.04 6.14
N CYS A 90 6.09 11.36 4.84
CA CYS A 90 5.49 10.46 3.85
C CYS A 90 6.30 9.18 3.69
N LEU A 91 7.62 9.28 3.65
CA LEU A 91 8.51 8.10 3.57
C LEU A 91 8.31 7.19 4.79
N LYS A 92 8.34 7.76 5.99
CA LYS A 92 8.14 7.00 7.24
C LYS A 92 6.75 6.33 7.28
N CYS A 93 5.71 7.04 6.87
CA CYS A 93 4.36 6.48 6.73
C CYS A 93 4.31 5.30 5.74
N PHE A 94 5.02 5.38 4.61
CA PHE A 94 5.08 4.28 3.65
C PHE A 94 5.85 3.08 4.22
N LYS A 95 7.00 3.31 4.87
CA LYS A 95 7.78 2.26 5.54
C LYS A 95 6.92 1.49 6.54
N MET A 96 6.22 2.18 7.44
CA MET A 96 5.36 1.56 8.45
C MET A 96 4.28 0.67 7.82
N ARG A 97 3.58 1.18 6.82
CA ARG A 97 2.47 0.46 6.17
C ARG A 97 2.96 -0.72 5.36
N LEU A 98 4.05 -0.56 4.61
CA LEU A 98 4.60 -1.61 3.77
C LEU A 98 5.33 -2.67 4.58
N LEU A 99 5.93 -2.33 5.74
CA LEU A 99 6.47 -3.32 6.67
C LEU A 99 5.38 -4.25 7.21
N ARG A 100 4.25 -3.71 7.68
CA ARG A 100 3.10 -4.53 8.12
C ARG A 100 2.58 -5.40 6.97
N THR A 101 2.56 -4.87 5.75
CA THR A 101 2.16 -5.64 4.56
C THR A 101 3.13 -6.79 4.29
N ALA A 102 4.44 -6.55 4.37
CA ALA A 102 5.46 -7.56 4.11
C ALA A 102 5.48 -8.64 5.21
N GLN A 103 5.31 -8.24 6.47
CA GLN A 103 5.19 -9.18 7.60
C GLN A 103 3.98 -10.10 7.44
N TYR A 104 2.82 -9.54 7.11
CA TYR A 104 1.62 -10.33 6.84
C TYR A 104 1.80 -11.27 5.64
N ALA A 105 2.44 -10.82 4.56
CA ALA A 105 2.75 -11.67 3.41
C ALA A 105 3.61 -12.88 3.82
N ARG A 106 4.65 -12.66 4.63
CA ARG A 106 5.51 -13.72 5.17
C ARG A 106 4.71 -14.74 5.99
N GLU A 107 3.86 -14.27 6.91
CA GLU A 107 3.01 -15.13 7.75
C GLU A 107 2.05 -16.00 6.92
N ARG A 108 1.55 -15.46 5.81
CA ARG A 108 0.65 -16.16 4.90
C ARG A 108 1.37 -16.94 3.80
N GLY A 109 2.69 -16.91 3.75
CA GLY A 109 3.47 -17.57 2.70
C GLY A 109 3.32 -16.94 1.31
N ILE A 110 2.81 -15.69 1.22
CA ILE A 110 2.69 -14.93 -0.02
C ILE A 110 4.06 -14.32 -0.35
N LYS A 111 4.59 -14.63 -1.53
CA LYS A 111 5.97 -14.29 -1.89
C LYS A 111 6.15 -12.90 -2.49
N VAL A 112 5.09 -12.28 -2.96
CA VAL A 112 5.19 -11.01 -3.69
C VAL A 112 4.23 -9.98 -3.11
N ILE A 113 4.72 -8.78 -2.83
CA ILE A 113 3.89 -7.64 -2.43
C ILE A 113 4.05 -6.47 -3.39
N THR A 114 2.99 -5.70 -3.53
CA THR A 114 2.97 -4.42 -4.23
C THR A 114 1.96 -3.47 -3.58
N THR A 115 1.86 -2.24 -4.09
CA THR A 115 0.96 -1.24 -3.49
C THR A 115 0.24 -0.38 -4.50
N THR A 116 -0.99 -0.03 -4.19
CA THR A 116 -1.76 0.95 -4.95
C THR A 116 -1.31 2.40 -4.72
N LEU A 117 -0.43 2.67 -3.76
CA LEU A 117 0.18 3.99 -3.56
C LEU A 117 0.87 4.48 -4.84
N ALA A 118 1.45 3.56 -5.60
CA ALA A 118 2.16 3.84 -6.86
C ALA A 118 1.24 4.29 -8.01
N SER A 119 -0.09 4.27 -7.85
CA SER A 119 -1.03 4.84 -8.82
C SER A 119 -1.21 6.35 -8.66
N SER A 120 -0.92 6.89 -7.49
CA SER A 120 -1.16 8.30 -7.18
C SER A 120 -0.03 9.20 -7.71
N ARG A 121 -0.36 10.12 -8.61
CA ARG A 121 0.59 11.16 -9.10
C ARG A 121 1.04 12.15 -8.01
N TRP A 122 0.34 12.19 -6.89
CA TRP A 122 0.65 13.08 -5.77
C TRP A 122 1.72 12.51 -4.83
N LYS A 123 2.07 11.22 -4.97
CA LYS A 123 3.08 10.56 -4.14
C LYS A 123 4.40 10.41 -4.90
N SER A 124 5.52 10.41 -4.21
CA SER A 124 6.83 10.09 -4.80
C SER A 124 6.91 8.57 -5.05
N LEU A 125 7.14 8.18 -6.30
CA LEU A 125 7.32 6.77 -6.67
C LEU A 125 8.63 6.23 -6.09
N ASP A 126 9.68 7.06 -6.05
CA ASP A 126 10.98 6.70 -5.51
C ASP A 126 10.87 6.36 -4.02
N GLN A 127 10.18 7.22 -3.23
CA GLN A 127 9.92 6.94 -1.81
C GLN A 127 9.08 5.68 -1.58
N ILE A 128 8.11 5.40 -2.46
CA ILE A 128 7.30 4.18 -2.37
C ILE A 128 8.17 2.96 -2.61
N ASN A 129 9.02 2.98 -3.62
CA ASN A 129 9.92 1.87 -3.94
C ASN A 129 11.00 1.69 -2.87
N GLU A 130 11.58 2.78 -2.37
CA GLU A 130 12.48 2.77 -1.22
C GLU A 130 11.84 2.08 -0.02
N ALA A 131 10.64 2.53 0.36
CA ALA A 131 9.91 1.96 1.49
C ALA A 131 9.55 0.49 1.28
N GLY A 132 9.20 0.09 0.06
CA GLY A 132 8.87 -1.30 -0.28
C GLY A 132 10.08 -2.23 -0.19
N ARG A 133 11.22 -1.83 -0.76
CA ARG A 133 12.49 -2.58 -0.64
C ARG A 133 12.92 -2.69 0.81
N TRP A 134 12.92 -1.56 1.53
CA TRP A 134 13.25 -1.51 2.95
C TRP A 134 12.35 -2.46 3.77
N ALA A 135 11.05 -2.46 3.54
CA ALA A 135 10.09 -3.31 4.25
C ALA A 135 10.37 -4.81 4.03
N CYS A 136 10.65 -5.22 2.79
CA CYS A 136 10.97 -6.60 2.48
C CYS A 136 12.33 -7.05 3.05
N TYR A 137 13.27 -6.13 3.21
CA TYR A 137 14.56 -6.42 3.81
C TYR A 137 14.51 -6.51 5.35
N ASN A 138 13.64 -5.72 5.99
CA ASN A 138 13.59 -5.56 7.45
C ASN A 138 12.48 -6.39 8.13
N LEU A 139 12.11 -7.52 7.58
CA LEU A 139 11.00 -8.37 8.09
C LEU A 139 11.16 -8.78 9.56
N ASP A 140 12.39 -9.03 10.01
CA ASP A 140 12.70 -9.42 11.38
C ASP A 140 13.11 -8.23 12.25
N GLY A 141 13.21 -7.05 11.65
CA GLY A 141 13.73 -5.87 12.32
C GLY A 141 12.79 -5.32 13.37
N THR A 142 13.36 -4.97 14.52
CA THR A 142 12.82 -3.93 15.38
C THR A 142 12.80 -2.67 14.54
N SER A 143 11.62 -2.19 14.25
CA SER A 143 11.30 -1.17 13.27
C SER A 143 11.88 0.20 13.59
N ASP A 144 13.19 0.36 13.44
CA ASP A 144 13.74 1.69 13.31
C ASP A 144 13.40 2.22 11.91
N LEU A 145 12.23 2.87 11.83
CA LEU A 145 11.72 3.46 10.60
C LEU A 145 12.61 4.62 10.11
N ASP A 146 13.48 5.14 10.98
CA ASP A 146 14.42 6.20 10.67
C ASP A 146 15.76 5.66 10.15
N ALA A 147 16.00 4.34 10.29
CA ALA A 147 17.17 3.72 9.69
C ALA A 147 17.16 3.95 8.16
N GLY A 148 18.21 4.58 7.67
CA GLY A 148 18.44 4.76 6.25
C GLY A 148 18.55 3.42 5.51
N GLU A 149 18.60 3.48 4.19
CA GLU A 149 18.86 2.32 3.34
C GLU A 149 20.24 1.71 3.62
N ASN A 150 20.40 0.97 4.71
CA ASN A 150 21.48 0.00 4.83
C ASN A 150 21.07 -1.30 4.12
N ILE A 151 20.60 -1.17 2.88
CA ILE A 151 20.51 -2.30 1.98
C ILE A 151 21.94 -2.55 1.51
N PRO A 152 22.58 -3.69 1.86
CA PRO A 152 23.89 -4.01 1.33
C PRO A 152 23.82 -3.92 -0.19
N GLY A 153 24.70 -3.15 -0.80
CA GLY A 153 24.74 -2.97 -2.26
C GLY A 153 24.68 -4.31 -2.94
N THR A 154 23.73 -4.46 -3.85
CA THR A 154 23.52 -5.52 -4.86
C THR A 154 24.31 -6.84 -4.69
N SER A 155 24.36 -7.41 -3.50
CA SER A 155 24.83 -8.76 -3.33
C SER A 155 23.62 -9.69 -3.48
N THR A 156 23.66 -10.49 -4.50
CA THR A 156 22.65 -11.41 -5.04
C THR A 156 22.30 -12.57 -4.10
N ILE A 157 22.30 -12.35 -2.79
CA ILE A 157 21.87 -13.34 -1.82
C ILE A 157 20.61 -12.79 -1.17
N LEU A 158 19.47 -13.10 -1.79
CA LEU A 158 18.18 -12.93 -1.15
C LEU A 158 18.14 -13.90 0.05
N PRO A 159 17.84 -13.43 1.26
CA PRO A 159 17.61 -14.30 2.39
C PRO A 159 16.49 -15.31 2.06
N GLN A 160 16.53 -16.54 2.58
CA GLN A 160 15.73 -17.68 2.08
C GLN A 160 14.23 -17.68 2.45
N ASN A 161 13.68 -16.58 2.99
CA ASN A 161 12.29 -16.58 3.52
C ASN A 161 11.41 -15.49 2.95
N GLU A 162 11.37 -15.24 1.60
CA GLU A 162 11.34 -13.86 1.35
C GLU A 162 10.18 -13.43 0.58
N VAL A 163 9.69 -12.33 1.06
CA VAL A 163 8.75 -11.47 0.41
C VAL A 163 9.53 -10.56 -0.53
N ILE A 164 9.11 -10.51 -1.77
CA ILE A 164 9.71 -9.71 -2.83
C ILE A 164 8.88 -8.47 -3.03
N TRP A 165 9.53 -7.31 -3.03
CA TRP A 165 8.92 -6.07 -3.47
C TRP A 165 8.78 -6.04 -4.98
N TRP A 166 7.55 -5.97 -5.48
CA TRP A 166 7.26 -5.81 -6.90
C TRP A 166 7.08 -4.34 -7.23
N GLU A 167 8.15 -3.72 -7.77
CA GLU A 167 8.12 -2.33 -8.21
C GLU A 167 7.20 -2.16 -9.41
N GLN A 168 6.21 -1.29 -9.27
CA GLN A 168 5.27 -0.99 -10.32
C GLN A 168 5.00 0.50 -10.43
N ASN A 169 4.81 0.97 -11.63
CA ASN A 169 4.31 2.31 -11.91
C ASN A 169 2.88 2.23 -12.48
N TRP A 170 1.91 2.13 -11.60
CA TRP A 170 0.49 2.02 -11.94
C TRP A 170 -0.13 3.30 -12.54
N ARG A 171 0.68 4.30 -12.90
CA ARG A 171 0.25 5.53 -13.57
C ARG A 171 0.23 5.41 -15.09
N LYS A 172 0.75 4.29 -15.63
CA LYS A 172 0.92 4.02 -17.06
C LYS A 172 -0.10 3.00 -17.56
N GLY A 173 -0.10 2.76 -18.87
CA GLY A 173 -0.86 1.66 -19.47
C GLY A 173 -2.38 1.84 -19.48
N GLY A 174 -2.89 3.08 -19.53
CA GLY A 174 -4.34 3.33 -19.57
C GLY A 174 -5.06 3.15 -18.23
N LEU A 175 -4.33 2.82 -17.14
CA LEU A 175 -4.95 2.53 -15.85
C LEU A 175 -5.65 3.75 -15.22
N GLN A 176 -5.23 4.97 -15.55
CA GLN A 176 -5.87 6.18 -15.02
C GLN A 176 -7.22 6.43 -15.69
N GLU A 177 -7.31 6.21 -16.99
CA GLU A 177 -8.55 6.29 -17.76
C GLU A 177 -9.54 5.21 -17.29
N ARG A 178 -9.06 3.97 -17.16
CA ARG A 178 -9.89 2.86 -16.67
C ARG A 178 -10.37 3.10 -15.23
N ARG A 179 -9.51 3.62 -14.36
CA ARG A 179 -9.88 4.03 -13.00
C ARG A 179 -11.06 5.01 -12.99
N LEU A 180 -11.04 6.03 -13.85
CA LEU A 180 -12.13 7.02 -13.92
C LEU A 180 -13.46 6.41 -14.40
N GLN A 181 -13.40 5.41 -15.27
CA GLN A 181 -14.58 4.66 -15.70
C GLN A 181 -15.15 3.84 -14.53
N ILE A 182 -14.30 3.06 -13.85
CA ILE A 182 -14.74 2.20 -12.73
C ILE A 182 -15.32 3.03 -11.58
N ILE A 183 -14.76 4.20 -11.28
CA ILE A 183 -15.33 5.10 -10.26
C ILE A 183 -16.80 5.42 -10.58
N LYS A 184 -17.14 5.66 -11.85
CA LYS A 184 -18.51 5.93 -12.28
C LYS A 184 -19.37 4.67 -12.30
N GLU A 185 -18.82 3.55 -12.78
CA GLU A 185 -19.52 2.26 -12.87
C GLU A 185 -19.98 1.74 -11.50
N TYR A 186 -19.13 1.92 -10.49
CA TYR A 186 -19.38 1.45 -9.13
C TYR A 186 -19.85 2.54 -8.16
N ASP A 187 -19.98 3.78 -8.61
CA ASP A 187 -20.31 4.95 -7.79
C ASP A 187 -19.43 5.05 -6.54
N PHE A 188 -18.10 4.97 -6.76
CA PHE A 188 -17.15 4.98 -5.65
C PHE A 188 -17.02 6.35 -5.01
N TYR A 189 -17.01 6.35 -3.68
CA TYR A 189 -16.44 7.49 -2.94
C TYR A 189 -15.00 7.75 -3.39
N ASN A 190 -14.72 8.93 -3.93
CA ASN A 190 -13.42 9.29 -4.46
C ASN A 190 -12.73 10.34 -3.59
N PRO A 191 -11.83 9.93 -2.67
CA PRO A 191 -11.15 10.84 -1.76
C PRO A 191 -10.33 11.89 -2.48
N LEU A 192 -10.35 13.14 -1.99
CA LEU A 192 -9.58 14.24 -2.55
C LEU A 192 -8.19 14.41 -1.91
N TYR A 193 -7.86 13.64 -0.90
CA TYR A 193 -6.59 13.69 -0.16
C TYR A 193 -6.11 12.29 0.23
N CYS A 194 -4.88 12.18 0.74
CA CYS A 194 -4.28 10.88 1.09
C CYS A 194 -4.82 10.24 2.38
N GLY A 195 -5.60 10.99 3.16
CA GLY A 195 -6.11 10.57 4.46
C GLY A 195 -5.28 11.07 5.65
N CYS A 196 -4.06 11.55 5.43
CA CYS A 196 -3.19 12.04 6.51
C CYS A 196 -3.80 13.30 7.16
N GLU A 197 -3.92 13.31 8.49
CA GLU A 197 -4.51 14.44 9.23
C GLU A 197 -3.70 15.73 9.10
N PHE A 198 -2.37 15.63 8.98
CA PHE A 198 -1.50 16.81 8.82
C PHE A 198 -1.68 17.51 7.47
N ARG A 199 -2.44 16.94 6.57
CA ARG A 199 -2.79 17.58 5.31
C ARG A 199 -4.07 18.42 5.38
N LEU A 200 -4.89 18.21 6.39
CA LEU A 200 -6.15 18.95 6.58
C LEU A 200 -5.94 20.34 7.21
N ARG A 201 -4.68 20.70 7.49
CA ARG A 201 -4.29 21.98 8.11
C ARG A 201 -3.86 23.01 7.07
#